data_6a8e1b86d7b96db6fc3e799217b2433e
#
_entry.id   6a8e1b86d7b96db6fc3e799217b2433e
#
_cell.length_a   1.000
_cell.length_b   1.000
_cell.length_c   1.000
_cell.angle_alpha   90.00
_cell.angle_beta   90.00
_cell.angle_gamma   90.00
#
_symmetry.space_group_name_H-M   'P 1'
#
loop_
_entity.id
_entity.type
_entity.pdbx_description
1 polymer ?
#
loop_
_entity_poly.entity_id
_entity_poly.type
_entity_poly.pdbx_seq_one_letter_code
_entity_poly.pdbx_strand_id
1 'polypeptide(L)' 'MREFQVRLQSVQDVQEFVSLSTARSFPVAIRDANNRVNGKSFMEMFCLNLCGPLRVDADCSEEELAAFCGDVERFLIR' A
#
# COMPACT_ATOMS: atom_id res chain seq x y z
N MET A 1 -0.14 0.76 -14.89
CA MET A 1 -0.10 0.86 -13.43
C MET A 1 -1.40 0.36 -12.85
N ARG A 2 -1.34 -0.45 -11.82
CA ARG A 2 -2.52 -1.08 -11.20
C ARG A 2 -2.86 -0.35 -9.92
N GLU A 3 -4.14 -0.19 -9.63
CA GLU A 3 -4.61 0.54 -8.44
C GLU A 3 -5.57 -0.30 -7.62
N PHE A 4 -5.50 -0.13 -6.30
CA PHE A 4 -6.50 -0.66 -5.38
C PHE A 4 -6.49 0.18 -4.10
N GLN A 5 -7.48 -0.03 -3.23
CA GLN A 5 -7.62 0.74 -2.01
C GLN A 5 -7.41 -0.12 -0.78
N VAL A 6 -6.77 0.46 0.23
CA VAL A 6 -6.52 -0.20 1.51
C VAL A 6 -6.88 0.73 2.66
N ARG A 7 -7.08 0.13 3.83
CA ARG A 7 -7.22 0.86 5.08
C ARG A 7 -6.22 0.32 6.09
N LEU A 8 -5.42 1.21 6.63
CA LEU A 8 -4.42 0.89 7.64
C LEU A 8 -4.85 1.58 8.94
N GLN A 9 -5.16 0.80 9.99
CA GLN A 9 -5.81 1.30 11.19
C GLN A 9 -4.86 1.51 12.36
N SER A 10 -3.63 1.01 12.26
CA SER A 10 -2.66 1.09 13.35
C SER A 10 -1.25 1.18 12.79
N VAL A 11 -0.31 1.55 13.67
CA VAL A 11 1.12 1.55 13.32
C VAL A 11 1.57 0.15 12.90
N GLN A 12 1.03 -0.87 13.56
CA GLN A 12 1.35 -2.25 13.23
C GLN A 12 0.90 -2.61 11.82
N ASP A 13 -0.28 -2.14 11.40
CA ASP A 13 -0.77 -2.32 10.04
C ASP A 13 0.17 -1.67 9.03
N VAL A 14 0.64 -0.45 9.34
CA VAL A 14 1.58 0.26 8.48
C VAL A 14 2.89 -0.51 8.34
N GLN A 15 3.44 -1.02 9.44
CA GLN A 15 4.67 -1.81 9.43
C GLN A 15 4.51 -3.05 8.57
N GLU A 16 3.39 -3.74 8.71
CA GLU A 16 3.13 -4.96 7.97
C GLU A 16 2.95 -4.69 6.48
N PHE A 17 2.20 -3.65 6.13
CA PHE A 17 2.02 -3.25 4.74
C PHE A 17 3.36 -2.89 4.09
N VAL A 18 4.20 -2.11 4.76
CA VAL A 18 5.51 -1.72 4.25
C VAL A 18 6.40 -2.94 4.06
N SER A 19 6.38 -3.87 5.01
CA SER A 19 7.14 -5.11 4.91
C SER A 19 6.73 -5.93 3.69
N LEU A 20 5.43 -6.07 3.46
CA LEU A 20 4.91 -6.80 2.31
C LEU A 20 5.25 -6.09 0.99
N SER A 21 5.18 -4.77 0.97
CA SER A 21 5.54 -3.97 -0.20
C SER A 21 7.03 -4.07 -0.53
N THR A 22 7.88 -4.05 0.50
CA THR A 22 9.34 -4.13 0.35
C THR A 22 9.76 -5.49 -0.23
N ALA A 23 8.98 -6.53 0.05
CA ALA A 23 9.26 -7.87 -0.47
C ALA A 23 8.98 -7.98 -1.98
N ARG A 24 8.32 -7.00 -2.58
CA ARG A 24 8.01 -7.02 -4.01
C ARG A 24 9.09 -6.30 -4.80
N SER A 25 9.32 -6.77 -6.04
CA SER A 25 10.36 -6.23 -6.92
C SER A 25 9.90 -5.01 -7.73
N PHE A 26 8.60 -4.74 -7.77
CA PHE A 26 8.05 -3.62 -8.54
C PHE A 26 7.82 -2.40 -7.65
N PRO A 27 7.76 -1.19 -8.25
CA PRO A 27 7.47 0.02 -7.49
C PRO A 27 6.05 0.01 -6.91
N VAL A 28 5.92 0.47 -5.68
CA VAL A 28 4.64 0.62 -4.99
C VAL A 28 4.55 2.04 -4.44
N ALA A 29 3.50 2.77 -4.83
CA ALA A 29 3.20 4.08 -4.28
C ALA A 29 1.88 4.03 -3.56
N ILE A 30 1.74 4.83 -2.50
CA ILE A 30 0.49 4.92 -1.76
C ILE A 30 0.15 6.39 -1.58
N ARG A 31 -1.13 6.73 -1.69
CA ARG A 31 -1.56 8.13 -1.63
C ARG A 31 -2.87 8.31 -0.88
N ASP A 32 -3.00 9.47 -0.25
CA ASP A 32 -4.26 9.97 0.27
C ASP A 32 -4.75 11.10 -0.66
N ALA A 33 -5.66 11.94 -0.17
CA ALA A 33 -6.22 13.03 -0.97
C ALA A 33 -5.18 14.12 -1.29
N ASN A 34 -4.11 14.24 -0.50
CA ASN A 34 -3.18 15.37 -0.58
C ASN A 34 -1.73 14.97 -0.83
N ASN A 35 -1.36 13.73 -0.55
CA ASN A 35 0.04 13.29 -0.58
C ASN A 35 0.19 11.96 -1.28
N ARG A 36 1.34 11.79 -1.92
CA ARG A 36 1.74 10.52 -2.52
C ARG A 36 3.14 10.18 -2.02
N VAL A 37 3.32 8.96 -1.54
CA VAL A 37 4.59 8.53 -0.96
C VAL A 37 4.99 7.15 -1.47
N ASN A 38 6.23 6.76 -1.21
CA ASN A 38 6.74 5.43 -1.54
C ASN A 38 6.17 4.42 -0.54
N GLY A 39 5.42 3.45 -1.03
CA GLY A 39 4.82 2.40 -0.18
C GLY A 39 5.84 1.46 0.46
N LYS A 40 7.11 1.55 0.06
CA LYS A 40 8.20 0.78 0.65
C LYS A 40 8.97 1.56 1.72
N SER A 41 8.59 2.81 1.99
CA SER A 41 9.23 3.65 2.99
C SER A 41 8.33 3.79 4.20
N PHE A 42 8.72 3.18 5.30
CA PHE A 42 7.98 3.25 6.55
C PHE A 42 7.83 4.71 7.03
N MET A 43 8.90 5.48 6.96
CA MET A 43 8.88 6.87 7.43
C MET A 43 7.94 7.75 6.61
N GLU A 44 7.90 7.56 5.30
CA GLU A 44 7.03 8.36 4.43
C GLU A 44 5.54 8.05 4.66
N MET A 45 5.22 6.84 5.09
CA MET A 45 3.84 6.44 5.34
C MET A 45 3.15 7.31 6.39
N PHE A 46 3.90 7.86 7.34
CA PHE A 46 3.34 8.72 8.36
C PHE A 46 3.00 10.13 7.87
N CYS A 47 3.38 10.47 6.64
CA CYS A 47 2.95 11.71 6.01
C CYS A 47 1.51 11.64 5.49
N LEU A 48 0.93 10.44 5.45
CA LEU A 48 -0.41 10.21 4.95
C LEU A 48 -1.45 10.33 6.05
N ASN A 49 -2.68 10.69 5.63
CA ASN A 49 -3.83 10.64 6.52
C ASN A 49 -4.32 9.18 6.62
N LEU A 50 -3.92 8.49 7.67
CA LEU A 50 -4.24 7.07 7.85
C LEU A 50 -5.67 6.84 8.34
N CYS A 51 -6.40 7.90 8.66
CA CYS A 51 -7.79 7.77 9.15
C CYS A 51 -8.79 7.45 8.05
N GLY A 52 -8.41 7.64 6.78
CA GLY A 52 -9.27 7.40 5.64
C GLY A 52 -8.73 6.33 4.71
N PRO A 53 -9.45 6.03 3.63
CA PRO A 53 -8.98 5.07 2.64
C PRO A 53 -7.75 5.59 1.92
N LEU A 54 -6.82 4.70 1.61
CA LEU A 54 -5.59 5.00 0.90
C LEU A 54 -5.61 4.27 -0.43
N ARG A 55 -5.08 4.91 -1.47
CA ARG A 55 -4.96 4.30 -2.80
C ARG A 55 -3.54 3.80 -3.00
N VAL A 56 -3.43 2.56 -3.43
CA VAL A 56 -2.14 1.94 -3.74
C VAL A 56 -1.99 1.87 -5.26
N ASP A 57 -0.88 2.39 -5.76
CA ASP A 57 -0.52 2.29 -7.17
C ASP A 57 0.68 1.33 -7.28
N ALA A 58 0.49 0.22 -7.97
CA ALA A 58 1.53 -0.78 -8.15
C ALA A 58 1.88 -0.90 -9.63
N ASP A 59 3.14 -0.69 -9.96
CA ASP A 59 3.64 -0.81 -11.34
C ASP A 59 4.07 -2.25 -11.60
N CYS A 60 3.10 -3.11 -11.92
CA CYS A 60 3.30 -4.55 -12.00
C CYS A 60 2.36 -5.19 -13.02
N SER A 61 2.59 -6.48 -13.29
CA SER A 61 1.69 -7.29 -14.12
C SER A 61 0.45 -7.70 -13.32
N GLU A 62 -0.54 -8.26 -14.03
CA GLU A 62 -1.75 -8.78 -13.37
C GLU A 62 -1.43 -9.91 -12.40
N GLU A 63 -0.50 -10.78 -12.75
CA GLU A 63 -0.09 -11.89 -11.89
C GLU A 63 0.58 -11.38 -10.61
N GLU A 64 1.46 -10.39 -10.76
CA GLU A 64 2.12 -9.76 -9.62
C GLU A 64 1.12 -9.05 -8.73
N LEU A 65 0.15 -8.37 -9.34
CA LEU A 65 -0.91 -7.69 -8.59
C LEU A 65 -1.74 -8.68 -7.79
N ALA A 66 -2.13 -9.81 -8.40
CA ALA A 66 -2.91 -10.83 -7.73
C ALA A 66 -2.19 -11.37 -6.50
N ALA A 67 -0.88 -11.64 -6.63
CA ALA A 67 -0.07 -12.11 -5.52
C ALA A 67 0.04 -11.05 -4.41
N PHE A 68 0.25 -9.81 -4.78
CA PHE A 68 0.36 -8.71 -3.83
C PHE A 68 -0.96 -8.46 -3.11
N CYS A 69 -2.08 -8.46 -3.84
CA CYS A 69 -3.41 -8.31 -3.23
C CYS A 69 -3.72 -9.45 -2.26
N GLY A 70 -3.25 -10.66 -2.56
CA GLY A 70 -3.38 -11.78 -1.64
C GLY A 70 -2.61 -11.56 -0.34
N ASP A 71 -1.40 -10.99 -0.44
CA ASP A 71 -0.58 -10.68 0.74
C ASP A 71 -1.20 -9.59 1.63
N VAL A 72 -1.85 -8.60 1.02
CA VAL A 72 -2.41 -7.45 1.75
C VAL A 72 -3.93 -7.54 1.90
N GLU A 73 -4.50 -8.70 1.67
CA GLU A 73 -5.95 -8.92 1.61
C GLU A 73 -6.68 -8.34 2.83
N ARG A 74 -6.12 -8.49 4.02
CA ARG A 74 -6.79 -8.00 5.24
C ARG A 74 -6.91 -6.48 5.29
N PHE A 75 -6.12 -5.76 4.48
CA PHE A 75 -6.16 -4.30 4.41
C PHE A 75 -7.04 -3.78 3.28
N LEU A 76 -7.46 -4.64 2.36
CA LEU A 76 -8.21 -4.22 1.19
C LEU A 76 -9.59 -3.69 1.57
N ILE A 77 -9.98 -2.59 0.92
CA ILE A 77 -11.33 -2.05 1.01
C ILE A 77 -12.16 -2.69 -0.11
N ARG A 78 -13.27 -3.29 0.27
CA ARG A 78 -14.16 -3.98 -0.66
C ARG A 78 -15.55 -3.39 -0.66
#